data_1d34ac2258ce15b98c89731280c655f8
#
_entry.id   1d34ac2258ce15b98c89731280c655f8
#
_cell.length_a   1.000
_cell.length_b   1.000
_cell.length_c   1.000
_cell.angle_alpha   90.00
_cell.angle_beta   90.00
_cell.angle_gamma   90.00
#
_symmetry.space_group_name_H-M   'P 1'
#
loop_
_entity.id
_entity.type
_entity.pdbx_description
1 polymer ?
#
loop_
_entity_poly.entity_id
_entity_poly.type
_entity_poly.pdbx_seq_one_letter_code
_entity_poly.pdbx_strand_id
1 'polypeptide(L)'
;MQSDTSPISILLPRVAPAAPEQRLLLYAIRRIGAHGLNDAHAANAMLSTFGQSYRRPLILLRAFLAETARVSRQKVTIAACCCGRMTRGEIMLIDALVLAVSAPNAAHRLLATCLGTVNCLGALTSAQALNQAFGDLGRPLI
;
A
#
# COMPACT_ATOMS: atom_id res chain seq x y z
N MET A 1 25.54 12.75 -17.08
CA MET A 1 24.70 12.06 -16.10
C MET A 1 24.36 10.68 -16.61
N GLN A 2 24.81 9.64 -15.94
CA GLN A 2 24.51 8.28 -16.36
C GLN A 2 23.06 7.96 -16.05
N SER A 3 22.30 7.53 -17.06
CA SER A 3 21.00 6.95 -16.81
C SER A 3 21.18 5.59 -16.12
N ASP A 4 20.44 5.36 -15.05
CA ASP A 4 20.46 4.08 -14.39
C ASP A 4 19.73 3.06 -15.26
N THR A 5 20.51 2.21 -15.95
CA THR A 5 19.99 1.15 -16.81
C THR A 5 20.09 -0.23 -16.18
N SER A 6 20.39 -0.30 -14.87
CA SER A 6 20.52 -1.57 -14.18
C SER A 6 19.18 -2.32 -14.17
N PRO A 7 19.19 -3.68 -14.16
CA PRO A 7 17.96 -4.46 -14.03
C PRO A 7 17.18 -4.13 -12.75
N ILE A 8 17.86 -3.70 -11.69
CA ILE A 8 17.24 -3.31 -10.44
C ILE A 8 16.35 -2.07 -10.62
N SER A 9 16.81 -1.04 -11.37
CA SER A 9 16.03 0.18 -11.59
C SER A 9 14.82 -0.06 -12.50
N ILE A 10 14.83 -1.10 -13.34
CA ILE A 10 13.68 -1.49 -14.14
C ILE A 10 12.62 -2.17 -13.28
N LEU A 11 13.03 -3.10 -12.39
CA LEU A 11 12.15 -3.86 -11.51
C LEU A 11 11.72 -3.05 -10.28
N LEU A 12 12.58 -2.16 -9.80
CA LEU A 12 12.42 -1.36 -8.58
C LEU A 12 12.63 0.12 -8.93
N PRO A 13 11.66 0.74 -9.63
CA PRO A 13 11.88 2.06 -10.25
C PRO A 13 11.95 3.23 -9.28
N ARG A 14 11.46 3.08 -8.05
CA ARG A 14 11.40 4.18 -7.08
C ARG A 14 12.00 3.77 -5.74
N VAL A 15 12.70 4.70 -5.09
CA VAL A 15 13.17 4.54 -3.72
C VAL A 15 11.97 4.48 -2.77
N ALA A 16 12.11 3.76 -1.65
CA ALA A 16 11.09 3.72 -0.61
C ALA A 16 10.74 5.14 -0.14
N PRO A 17 9.47 5.40 0.25
CA PRO A 17 9.05 6.75 0.61
C PRO A 17 9.77 7.26 1.86
N ALA A 18 9.99 8.58 1.91
CA ALA A 18 10.54 9.25 3.09
C ALA A 18 9.45 9.52 4.14
N ALA A 19 8.20 9.71 3.72
CA ALA A 19 7.08 10.00 4.63
C ALA A 19 6.82 8.82 5.56
N PRO A 20 6.80 9.01 6.90
CA PRO A 20 6.67 7.90 7.86
C PRO A 20 5.40 7.08 7.67
N GLU A 21 4.27 7.71 7.33
CA GLU A 21 2.99 7.03 7.15
C GLU A 21 3.02 6.11 5.92
N GLN A 22 3.63 6.56 4.84
CA GLN A 22 3.79 5.74 3.64
C GLN A 22 4.78 4.60 3.87
N ARG A 23 5.86 4.86 4.62
CA ARG A 23 6.82 3.80 5.00
C ARG A 23 6.18 2.73 5.86
N LEU A 24 5.32 3.13 6.79
CA LEU A 24 4.55 2.20 7.61
C LEU A 24 3.67 1.31 6.74
N LEU A 25 2.94 1.89 5.80
CA LEU A 25 2.09 1.14 4.88
C LEU A 25 2.90 0.18 4.03
N LEU A 26 4.03 0.63 3.49
CA LEU A 26 4.90 -0.21 2.68
C LEU A 26 5.41 -1.41 3.49
N TYR A 27 5.88 -1.17 4.71
CA TYR A 27 6.32 -2.23 5.60
C TYR A 27 5.21 -3.25 5.87
N ALA A 28 4.03 -2.77 6.25
CA ALA A 28 2.90 -3.63 6.58
C ALA A 28 2.40 -4.41 5.35
N ILE A 29 2.34 -3.79 4.19
CA ILE A 29 1.97 -4.45 2.93
C ILE A 29 2.96 -5.58 2.61
N ARG A 30 4.24 -5.34 2.77
CA ARG A 30 5.28 -6.34 2.53
C ARG A 30 5.17 -7.51 3.49
N ARG A 31 4.96 -7.22 4.77
CA ARG A 31 4.80 -8.27 5.79
C ARG A 31 3.57 -9.12 5.52
N ILE A 32 2.44 -8.48 5.27
CA ILE A 32 1.18 -9.17 4.98
C ILE A 32 1.28 -9.97 3.67
N GLY A 33 1.88 -9.38 2.64
CA GLY A 33 2.06 -10.04 1.36
C GLY A 33 2.93 -11.30 1.45
N ALA A 34 3.94 -11.29 2.32
CA ALA A 34 4.84 -12.43 2.49
C ALA A 34 4.31 -13.48 3.49
N HIS A 35 3.58 -13.06 4.52
CA HIS A 35 3.26 -13.91 5.67
C HIS A 35 1.77 -14.05 5.96
N GLY A 36 0.90 -13.34 5.25
CA GLY A 36 -0.55 -13.42 5.40
C GLY A 36 -1.16 -12.26 6.19
N LEU A 37 -2.49 -12.15 6.10
CA LEU A 37 -3.26 -11.03 6.66
C LEU A 37 -3.08 -10.86 8.17
N ASN A 38 -2.80 -11.93 8.88
CA ASN A 38 -2.68 -11.92 10.35
C ASN A 38 -1.25 -11.78 10.84
N ASP A 39 -0.32 -11.33 9.98
CA ASP A 39 1.08 -11.17 10.37
C ASP A 39 1.23 -10.28 11.60
N ALA A 40 1.91 -10.81 12.62
CA ALA A 40 2.08 -10.14 13.90
C ALA A 40 2.99 -8.91 13.81
N HIS A 41 3.97 -8.92 12.91
CA HIS A 41 4.89 -7.78 12.74
C HIS A 41 4.18 -6.58 12.14
N ALA A 42 3.25 -6.81 11.18
CA ALA A 42 2.41 -5.75 10.63
C ALA A 42 1.52 -5.15 11.72
N ALA A 43 0.87 -6.01 12.53
CA ALA A 43 0.04 -5.56 13.64
C ALA A 43 0.85 -4.75 14.67
N ASN A 44 2.05 -5.21 15.01
CA ASN A 44 2.92 -4.52 15.96
C ASN A 44 3.38 -3.16 15.44
N ALA A 45 3.64 -3.03 14.14
CA ALA A 45 4.01 -1.75 13.53
C ALA A 45 2.86 -0.74 13.64
N MET A 46 1.62 -1.18 13.42
CA MET A 46 0.42 -0.34 13.61
C MET A 46 0.25 0.06 15.07
N LEU A 47 0.42 -0.88 15.98
CA LEU A 47 0.35 -0.61 17.43
C LEU A 47 1.39 0.43 17.85
N SER A 48 2.64 0.30 17.38
CA SER A 48 3.71 1.24 17.70
C SER A 48 3.43 2.65 17.18
N THR A 49 2.75 2.76 16.06
CA THR A 49 2.45 4.05 15.43
C THR A 49 1.21 4.71 16.02
N PHE A 50 0.14 3.97 16.22
CA PHE A 50 -1.18 4.50 16.59
C PHE A 50 -1.55 4.24 18.06
N GLY A 51 -0.73 3.49 18.80
CA GLY A 51 -1.06 3.13 20.18
C GLY A 51 -2.35 2.35 20.24
N GLN A 52 -3.21 2.66 21.20
CA GLN A 52 -4.47 1.94 21.39
C GLN A 52 -5.45 2.09 20.23
N SER A 53 -5.27 3.06 19.37
CA SER A 53 -6.13 3.29 18.19
C SER A 53 -5.68 2.49 16.95
N TYR A 54 -4.79 1.53 17.12
CA TYR A 54 -4.16 0.79 16.01
C TYR A 54 -5.13 -0.15 15.27
N ARG A 55 -6.21 -0.58 15.91
CA ARG A 55 -7.11 -1.61 15.36
C ARG A 55 -7.80 -1.16 14.08
N ARG A 56 -8.30 0.07 14.05
CA ARG A 56 -9.01 0.59 12.88
C ARG A 56 -8.13 0.63 11.63
N PRO A 57 -6.96 1.27 11.65
CA PRO A 57 -6.10 1.25 10.45
C PRO A 57 -5.62 -0.15 10.09
N LEU A 58 -5.34 -1.02 11.07
CA LEU A 58 -4.93 -2.40 10.78
C LEU A 58 -6.03 -3.19 10.08
N ILE A 59 -7.25 -3.14 10.60
CA ILE A 59 -8.40 -3.85 10.01
C ILE A 59 -8.67 -3.34 8.59
N LEU A 60 -8.61 -2.03 8.38
CA LEU A 60 -8.85 -1.42 7.08
C LEU A 60 -7.76 -1.77 6.08
N LEU A 61 -6.50 -1.83 6.52
CA LEU A 61 -5.41 -2.30 5.66
C LEU A 61 -5.61 -3.76 5.26
N ARG A 62 -5.97 -4.61 6.21
CA ARG A 62 -6.27 -6.03 5.94
C ARG A 62 -7.41 -6.17 4.95
N ALA A 63 -8.48 -5.40 5.12
CA ALA A 63 -9.61 -5.39 4.21
C ALA A 63 -9.21 -4.96 2.80
N PHE A 64 -8.40 -3.90 2.69
CA PHE A 64 -7.88 -3.42 1.41
C PHE A 64 -7.05 -4.50 0.71
N LEU A 65 -6.11 -5.12 1.42
CA LEU A 65 -5.25 -6.14 0.82
C LEU A 65 -6.02 -7.41 0.47
N ALA A 66 -6.98 -7.82 1.29
CA ALA A 66 -7.85 -8.97 0.99
C ALA A 66 -8.67 -8.69 -0.27
N GLU A 67 -9.22 -7.50 -0.41
CA GLU A 67 -10.00 -7.12 -1.60
C GLU A 67 -9.13 -7.05 -2.85
N THR A 68 -7.93 -6.48 -2.76
CA THR A 68 -7.01 -6.46 -3.90
C THR A 68 -6.62 -7.87 -4.34
N ALA A 69 -6.37 -8.77 -3.39
CA ALA A 69 -6.06 -10.16 -3.68
C ALA A 69 -7.24 -10.89 -4.35
N ARG A 70 -8.46 -10.60 -3.88
CA ARG A 70 -9.67 -11.23 -4.42
C ARG A 70 -9.96 -10.84 -5.86
N VAL A 71 -9.76 -9.57 -6.22
CA VAL A 71 -10.12 -9.08 -7.56
C VAL A 71 -8.96 -9.08 -8.54
N SER A 72 -7.73 -9.24 -8.08
CA SER A 72 -6.55 -9.18 -8.94
C SER A 72 -6.56 -10.30 -9.98
N ARG A 73 -6.30 -9.94 -11.23
CA ARG A 73 -6.18 -10.86 -12.36
C ARG A 73 -4.73 -11.04 -12.80
N GLN A 74 -3.82 -10.42 -12.12
CA GLN A 74 -2.39 -10.54 -12.39
C GLN A 74 -1.61 -10.53 -11.08
N LYS A 75 -0.39 -11.03 -11.12
CA LYS A 75 0.46 -11.07 -9.94
C LYS A 75 0.97 -9.67 -9.61
N VAL A 76 0.80 -9.26 -8.35
CA VAL A 76 1.39 -8.03 -7.81
C VAL A 76 2.69 -8.42 -7.12
N THR A 77 3.81 -7.95 -7.64
CA THR A 77 5.13 -8.27 -7.07
C THR A 77 5.41 -7.38 -5.86
N ILE A 78 5.73 -8.02 -4.74
CA ILE A 78 6.06 -7.36 -3.47
C ILE A 78 7.52 -7.67 -3.15
N ALA A 79 8.31 -6.66 -2.81
CA ALA A 79 9.70 -6.82 -2.43
C ALA A 79 9.85 -7.31 -0.97
N ALA A 80 11.04 -7.74 -0.60
CA ALA A 80 11.36 -8.09 0.78
C ALA A 80 11.22 -6.88 1.71
N CYS A 81 10.84 -7.11 2.98
CA CYS A 81 10.46 -6.05 3.91
C CYS A 81 11.54 -4.99 4.16
N CYS A 82 12.82 -5.33 3.98
CA CYS A 82 13.94 -4.41 4.21
C CYS A 82 14.53 -3.82 2.92
N CYS A 83 13.91 -4.07 1.77
CA CYS A 83 14.36 -3.51 0.50
C CYS A 83 14.15 -1.98 0.48
N GLY A 84 15.20 -1.23 0.10
CA GLY A 84 15.16 0.22 0.05
C GLY A 84 14.45 0.81 -1.16
N ARG A 85 13.99 -0.01 -2.10
CA ARG A 85 13.32 0.42 -3.33
C ARG A 85 11.99 -0.32 -3.50
N MET A 86 11.05 0.31 -4.18
CA MET A 86 9.71 -0.24 -4.40
C MET A 86 9.56 -0.85 -5.79
N THR A 87 8.78 -1.94 -5.86
CA THR A 87 8.29 -2.48 -7.14
C THR A 87 7.22 -1.55 -7.73
N ARG A 88 6.89 -1.73 -9.01
CA ARG A 88 5.80 -0.98 -9.64
C ARG A 88 4.47 -1.23 -8.94
N GLY A 89 4.19 -2.47 -8.57
CA GLY A 89 2.96 -2.81 -7.84
C GLY A 89 2.86 -2.09 -6.51
N GLU A 90 3.95 -2.06 -5.75
CA GLU A 90 4.01 -1.34 -4.48
C GLU A 90 3.77 0.16 -4.66
N ILE A 91 4.38 0.76 -5.68
CA ILE A 91 4.19 2.18 -6.00
C ILE A 91 2.71 2.46 -6.28
N MET A 92 2.08 1.65 -7.12
CA MET A 92 0.68 1.85 -7.50
C MET A 92 -0.26 1.68 -6.29
N LEU A 93 -0.01 0.71 -5.43
CA LEU A 93 -0.80 0.53 -4.20
C LEU A 93 -0.66 1.71 -3.25
N ILE A 94 0.56 2.15 -2.99
CA ILE A 94 0.81 3.29 -2.08
C ILE A 94 0.23 4.57 -2.66
N ASP A 95 0.48 4.85 -3.94
CA ASP A 95 -0.05 6.07 -4.58
C ASP A 95 -1.58 6.06 -4.60
N ALA A 96 -2.21 4.90 -4.84
CA ALA A 96 -3.66 4.77 -4.79
C ALA A 96 -4.21 5.08 -3.38
N LEU A 97 -3.55 4.59 -2.33
CA LEU A 97 -3.93 4.88 -0.95
C LEU A 97 -3.82 6.38 -0.64
N VAL A 98 -2.74 7.01 -1.09
CA VAL A 98 -2.52 8.45 -0.87
C VAL A 98 -3.58 9.28 -1.61
N LEU A 99 -3.95 8.90 -2.83
CA LEU A 99 -4.87 9.66 -3.69
C LEU A 99 -6.34 9.28 -3.52
N ALA A 100 -6.64 8.26 -2.71
CA ALA A 100 -7.96 7.64 -2.66
C ALA A 100 -9.10 8.62 -2.35
N VAL A 101 -8.87 9.62 -1.50
CA VAL A 101 -9.88 10.61 -1.11
C VAL A 101 -9.79 11.87 -1.97
N SER A 102 -8.57 12.39 -2.18
CA SER A 102 -8.38 13.67 -2.90
C SER A 102 -8.55 13.53 -4.42
N ALA A 103 -8.20 12.37 -4.99
CA ALA A 103 -8.28 12.13 -6.42
C ALA A 103 -8.76 10.69 -6.69
N PRO A 104 -10.02 10.36 -6.38
CA PRO A 104 -10.50 8.96 -6.45
C PRO A 104 -10.42 8.35 -7.85
N ASN A 105 -10.62 9.16 -8.89
CA ASN A 105 -10.51 8.64 -10.26
C ASN A 105 -9.08 8.24 -10.60
N ALA A 106 -8.10 9.02 -10.17
CA ALA A 106 -6.68 8.69 -10.35
C ALA A 106 -6.31 7.43 -9.56
N ALA A 107 -6.78 7.34 -8.32
CA ALA A 107 -6.57 6.17 -7.47
C ALA A 107 -7.18 4.90 -8.09
N HIS A 108 -8.39 5.01 -8.64
CA HIS A 108 -9.05 3.89 -9.30
C HIS A 108 -8.25 3.41 -10.52
N ARG A 109 -7.74 4.33 -11.33
CA ARG A 109 -6.89 3.98 -12.48
C ARG A 109 -5.61 3.25 -12.07
N LEU A 110 -4.98 3.70 -10.99
CA LEU A 110 -3.80 3.02 -10.44
C LEU A 110 -4.13 1.60 -10.01
N LEU A 111 -5.23 1.43 -9.29
CA LEU A 111 -5.69 0.10 -8.84
C LEU A 111 -6.05 -0.79 -10.03
N ALA A 112 -6.76 -0.27 -11.01
CA ALA A 112 -7.14 -1.03 -12.21
C ALA A 112 -5.90 -1.51 -12.97
N THR A 113 -4.90 -0.66 -13.11
CA THR A 113 -3.63 -1.02 -13.76
C THR A 113 -2.86 -2.05 -12.94
N CYS A 114 -2.77 -1.83 -11.63
CA CYS A 114 -2.04 -2.73 -10.73
C CYS A 114 -2.64 -4.13 -10.70
N LEU A 115 -3.97 -4.20 -10.63
CA LEU A 115 -4.70 -5.46 -10.44
C LEU A 115 -5.12 -6.13 -11.75
N GLY A 116 -4.97 -5.45 -12.87
CA GLY A 116 -5.35 -5.97 -14.19
C GLY A 116 -6.85 -6.18 -14.33
N THR A 117 -7.68 -5.36 -13.68
CA THR A 117 -9.13 -5.43 -13.73
C THR A 117 -9.73 -4.05 -13.90
N VAL A 118 -10.88 -3.97 -14.57
CA VAL A 118 -11.58 -2.70 -14.79
C VAL A 118 -12.48 -2.32 -13.60
N ASN A 119 -12.91 -3.30 -12.82
CA ASN A 119 -13.79 -3.07 -11.67
C ASN A 119 -13.06 -3.33 -10.36
N CYS A 120 -12.61 -2.27 -9.72
CA CYS A 120 -11.96 -2.32 -8.42
C CYS A 120 -12.56 -1.30 -7.44
N LEU A 121 -13.88 -1.10 -7.52
CA LEU A 121 -14.58 -0.18 -6.62
C LEU A 121 -14.46 -0.60 -5.16
N GLY A 122 -14.50 -1.90 -4.87
CA GLY A 122 -14.30 -2.41 -3.51
C GLY A 122 -12.92 -2.08 -2.98
N ALA A 123 -11.88 -2.23 -3.81
CA ALA A 123 -10.53 -1.84 -3.44
C ALA A 123 -10.41 -0.33 -3.23
N LEU A 124 -11.04 0.46 -4.10
CA LEU A 124 -11.05 1.93 -3.96
C LEU A 124 -11.74 2.37 -2.67
N THR A 125 -12.91 1.83 -2.36
CA THR A 125 -13.63 2.21 -1.13
C THR A 125 -12.86 1.79 0.12
N SER A 126 -12.21 0.63 0.10
CA SER A 126 -11.32 0.22 1.19
C SER A 126 -10.12 1.15 1.33
N ALA A 127 -9.54 1.59 0.21
CA ALA A 127 -8.44 2.56 0.21
C ALA A 127 -8.89 3.91 0.78
N GLN A 128 -10.08 4.37 0.43
CA GLN A 128 -10.65 5.61 0.96
C GLN A 128 -10.86 5.51 2.48
N ALA A 129 -11.40 4.40 2.96
CA ALA A 129 -11.61 4.19 4.39
C ALA A 129 -10.28 4.19 5.16
N LEU A 130 -9.25 3.54 4.61
CA LEU A 130 -7.92 3.51 5.21
C LEU A 130 -7.28 4.90 5.25
N ASN A 131 -7.34 5.64 4.14
CA ASN A 131 -6.85 7.02 4.07
C ASN A 131 -7.54 7.89 5.12
N GLN A 132 -8.87 7.79 5.22
CA GLN A 132 -9.66 8.54 6.19
C GLN A 132 -9.26 8.19 7.62
N ALA A 133 -9.02 6.92 7.91
CA ALA A 133 -8.61 6.47 9.25
C ALA A 133 -7.27 7.09 9.66
N PHE A 134 -6.30 7.12 8.74
CA PHE A 134 -5.01 7.77 9.00
C PHE A 134 -5.19 9.25 9.30
N GLY A 135 -6.01 9.95 8.50
CA GLY A 135 -6.31 11.37 8.72
C GLY A 135 -6.99 11.62 10.06
N ASP A 136 -7.99 10.80 10.41
CA ASP A 136 -8.73 10.93 11.66
C ASP A 136 -7.83 10.74 12.88
N LEU A 137 -6.77 9.96 12.75
CA LEU A 137 -5.82 9.70 13.83
C LEU A 137 -4.62 10.67 13.83
N GLY A 138 -4.71 11.75 13.03
CA GLY A 138 -3.68 12.79 13.00
C GLY A 138 -2.42 12.42 12.21
N ARG A 139 -2.49 11.39 11.37
CA ARG A 139 -1.38 10.95 10.53
C ARG A 139 -1.80 10.83 9.06
N PRO A 140 -2.18 11.96 8.45
CA PRO A 140 -2.71 11.92 7.08
C PRO A 140 -1.69 11.39 6.08
N LEU A 141 -2.21 10.68 5.06
CA LEU A 141 -1.41 10.22 3.92
C LEU A 141 -1.28 11.37 2.93
N ILE A 142 -0.08 11.90 2.80
CA ILE A 142 0.23 13.01 1.89
C ILE A 142 1.54 12.73 1.15
#